data_850bffa0a9efa5eaeb2665744e0b2193
#
_entry.id   850bffa0a9efa5eaeb2665744e0b2193
#
_cell.length_a   1.000
_cell.length_b   1.000
_cell.length_c   1.000
_cell.angle_alpha   90.00
_cell.angle_beta   90.00
_cell.angle_gamma   90.00
#
_symmetry.space_group_name_H-M   'P 1'
#
loop_
_entity.id
_entity.type
_entity.pdbx_description
1 polymer ?
#
loop_
_entity_poly.entity_id
_entity_poly.type
_entity_poly.pdbx_seq_one_letter_code
_entity_poly.pdbx_strand_id
1 'polypeptide(L)'
;VMLYTEMVATKSAIHGNRKKILEFNEAEKPLALQVGGSDKKELSEVCKIAEEMGYDEININLGCPSKKVQKNKFGACLIKEPDLVAECINKMVNSCKIPVTAKTRIGFDQTEDFDYLNSFISKISNAGAKTIILHARKAILKGLTPKENLKIPKLNYPMVYEIKKYNKNLEIIINGGI
;
A
#
# COMPACT_ATOMS: atom_id res chain seq x y z
N VAL A 1 -8.17 5.59 -16.54
CA VAL A 1 -8.14 5.51 -15.07
C VAL A 1 -7.37 4.24 -14.69
N MET A 2 -6.40 4.34 -13.75
CA MET A 2 -5.68 3.18 -13.23
C MET A 2 -6.63 2.30 -12.40
N LEU A 3 -6.74 1.02 -12.75
CA LEU A 3 -7.46 0.02 -11.97
C LEU A 3 -6.50 -0.70 -11.02
N TYR A 4 -7.04 -1.28 -9.96
CA TYR A 4 -6.27 -2.04 -8.96
C TYR A 4 -6.90 -3.40 -8.77
N THR A 5 -6.07 -4.46 -8.72
CA THR A 5 -6.54 -5.79 -8.34
C THR A 5 -7.01 -5.81 -6.88
N GLU A 6 -7.71 -6.85 -6.47
CA GLU A 6 -7.78 -7.21 -5.08
C GLU A 6 -6.37 -7.49 -4.54
N MET A 7 -6.20 -7.31 -3.22
CA MET A 7 -4.88 -7.54 -2.59
C MET A 7 -4.50 -9.02 -2.62
N VAL A 8 -3.39 -9.32 -3.26
CA VAL A 8 -2.77 -10.66 -3.31
C VAL A 8 -1.64 -10.74 -2.29
N ALA A 9 -1.63 -11.77 -1.44
CA ALA A 9 -0.50 -12.03 -0.55
C ALA A 9 0.72 -12.50 -1.36
N THR A 10 1.93 -12.04 -1.01
CA THR A 10 3.18 -12.39 -1.73
C THR A 10 3.34 -13.89 -1.89
N LYS A 11 3.13 -14.68 -0.83
CA LYS A 11 3.21 -16.15 -0.89
C LYS A 11 2.22 -16.77 -1.87
N SER A 12 1.01 -16.20 -1.99
CA SER A 12 0.02 -16.68 -2.97
C SER A 12 0.42 -16.38 -4.39
N ALA A 13 1.03 -15.20 -4.64
CA ALA A 13 1.54 -14.84 -5.96
C ALA A 13 2.73 -15.71 -6.39
N ILE A 14 3.61 -16.09 -5.45
CA ILE A 14 4.82 -16.88 -5.74
C ILE A 14 4.50 -18.37 -5.89
N HIS A 15 3.78 -18.94 -4.91
CA HIS A 15 3.60 -20.38 -4.79
C HIS A 15 2.23 -20.89 -5.25
N GLY A 16 1.29 -19.98 -5.50
CA GLY A 16 -0.05 -20.33 -5.96
C GLY A 16 -0.15 -20.59 -7.46
N ASN A 17 -1.35 -20.89 -7.90
CA ASN A 17 -1.64 -20.96 -9.34
C ASN A 17 -1.68 -19.53 -9.91
N ARG A 18 -0.55 -19.08 -10.48
CA ARG A 18 -0.38 -17.73 -11.02
C ARG A 18 -1.44 -17.38 -12.05
N LYS A 19 -1.75 -18.30 -12.95
CA LYS A 19 -2.77 -18.09 -13.97
C LYS A 19 -4.13 -17.75 -13.35
N LYS A 20 -4.52 -18.46 -12.31
CA LYS A 20 -5.79 -18.22 -11.61
C LYS A 20 -5.82 -16.95 -10.74
N ILE A 21 -4.66 -16.57 -10.19
CA ILE A 21 -4.57 -15.50 -9.16
C ILE A 21 -4.21 -14.17 -9.79
N LEU A 22 -3.40 -14.17 -10.85
CA LEU A 22 -2.79 -12.96 -11.42
C LEU A 22 -3.18 -12.74 -12.89
N GLU A 23 -3.98 -13.63 -13.50
CA GLU A 23 -4.46 -13.41 -14.87
C GLU A 23 -5.47 -12.26 -14.90
N PHE A 24 -5.38 -11.41 -15.91
CA PHE A 24 -6.28 -10.30 -16.15
C PHE A 24 -6.58 -10.15 -17.65
N ASN A 25 -7.60 -9.37 -17.98
CA ASN A 25 -7.93 -9.07 -19.36
C ASN A 25 -7.22 -7.78 -19.78
N GLU A 26 -6.67 -7.71 -20.99
CA GLU A 26 -6.02 -6.51 -21.55
C GLU A 26 -6.94 -5.25 -21.51
N ALA A 27 -8.26 -5.47 -21.58
CA ALA A 27 -9.23 -4.38 -21.43
C ALA A 27 -9.27 -3.72 -20.04
N GLU A 28 -8.66 -4.36 -19.02
CA GLU A 28 -8.55 -3.82 -17.66
C GLU A 28 -7.38 -2.83 -17.50
N LYS A 29 -6.49 -2.75 -18.49
CA LYS A 29 -5.35 -1.83 -18.45
C LYS A 29 -5.77 -0.36 -18.59
N PRO A 30 -5.04 0.57 -17.93
CA PRO A 30 -3.87 0.34 -17.09
C PRO A 30 -4.22 -0.26 -15.73
N LEU A 31 -3.51 -1.34 -15.34
CA LEU A 31 -3.82 -2.15 -14.17
C LEU A 31 -2.64 -2.29 -13.21
N ALA A 32 -2.87 -2.01 -11.94
CA ALA A 32 -1.91 -2.17 -10.85
C ALA A 32 -2.16 -3.49 -10.10
N LEU A 33 -1.11 -4.28 -9.91
CA LEU A 33 -1.15 -5.42 -8.99
C LEU A 33 -0.99 -4.92 -7.55
N GLN A 34 -2.00 -5.08 -6.71
CA GLN A 34 -1.86 -4.78 -5.29
C GLN A 34 -1.41 -6.00 -4.50
N VAL A 35 -0.32 -5.84 -3.73
CA VAL A 35 0.28 -6.94 -2.97
C VAL A 35 0.33 -6.64 -1.47
N GLY A 36 0.24 -7.71 -0.67
CA GLY A 36 0.42 -7.68 0.78
C GLY A 36 1.54 -8.62 1.22
N GLY A 37 2.55 -8.06 1.86
CA GLY A 37 3.71 -8.78 2.36
C GLY A 37 4.64 -7.86 3.14
N SER A 38 5.60 -8.44 3.84
CA SER A 38 6.65 -7.73 4.59
C SER A 38 8.02 -8.41 4.48
N ASP A 39 8.11 -9.50 3.73
CA ASP A 39 9.39 -10.13 3.40
C ASP A 39 9.98 -9.50 2.13
N LYS A 40 11.19 -8.96 2.26
CA LYS A 40 11.87 -8.25 1.16
C LYS A 40 12.17 -9.14 -0.04
N LYS A 41 12.47 -10.43 0.18
CA LYS A 41 12.77 -11.37 -0.92
C LYS A 41 11.49 -11.74 -1.67
N GLU A 42 10.41 -12.04 -0.95
CA GLU A 42 9.10 -12.32 -1.54
C GLU A 42 8.59 -11.11 -2.35
N LEU A 43 8.68 -9.89 -1.78
CA LEU A 43 8.27 -8.67 -2.49
C LEU A 43 9.10 -8.44 -3.76
N SER A 44 10.42 -8.67 -3.71
CA SER A 44 11.31 -8.60 -4.88
C SER A 44 10.91 -9.58 -5.98
N GLU A 45 10.56 -10.81 -5.60
CA GLU A 45 10.13 -11.84 -6.54
C GLU A 45 8.79 -11.51 -7.19
N VAL A 46 7.82 -11.04 -6.39
CA VAL A 46 6.50 -10.65 -6.91
C VAL A 46 6.59 -9.44 -7.84
N CYS A 47 7.52 -8.51 -7.60
CA CYS A 47 7.76 -7.39 -8.53
C CYS A 47 8.17 -7.88 -9.93
N LYS A 48 9.06 -8.86 -10.00
CA LYS A 48 9.48 -9.47 -11.29
C LYS A 48 8.31 -10.19 -11.96
N ILE A 49 7.53 -10.94 -11.19
CA ILE A 49 6.33 -11.63 -11.69
C ILE A 49 5.33 -10.61 -12.25
N ALA A 50 5.09 -9.51 -11.54
CA ALA A 50 4.16 -8.46 -11.99
C ALA A 50 4.62 -7.84 -13.32
N GLU A 51 5.90 -7.53 -13.45
CA GLU A 51 6.49 -7.00 -14.69
C GLU A 51 6.40 -8.02 -15.85
N GLU A 52 6.76 -9.28 -15.60
CA GLU A 52 6.68 -10.36 -16.58
C GLU A 52 5.24 -10.62 -17.08
N MET A 53 4.26 -10.47 -16.21
CA MET A 53 2.84 -10.61 -16.54
C MET A 53 2.23 -9.39 -17.22
N GLY A 54 2.97 -8.28 -17.31
CA GLY A 54 2.55 -7.09 -18.02
C GLY A 54 1.66 -6.13 -17.21
N TYR A 55 1.73 -6.18 -15.89
CA TYR A 55 1.10 -5.14 -15.06
C TYR A 55 1.78 -3.78 -15.28
N ASP A 56 0.98 -2.71 -15.22
CA ASP A 56 1.46 -1.34 -15.44
C ASP A 56 2.06 -0.72 -14.16
N GLU A 57 1.70 -1.25 -12.99
CA GLU A 57 2.13 -0.78 -11.67
C GLU A 57 2.11 -1.95 -10.66
N ILE A 58 2.94 -1.88 -9.63
CA ILE A 58 2.82 -2.72 -8.44
C ILE A 58 2.61 -1.84 -7.20
N ASN A 59 1.57 -2.14 -6.43
CA ASN A 59 1.16 -1.36 -5.25
C ASN A 59 1.31 -2.18 -3.97
N ILE A 60 2.04 -1.66 -2.97
CA ILE A 60 2.13 -2.31 -1.66
C ILE A 60 0.98 -1.84 -0.76
N ASN A 61 0.26 -2.80 -0.17
CA ASN A 61 -0.82 -2.51 0.77
C ASN A 61 -0.29 -2.29 2.19
N LEU A 62 -0.42 -1.06 2.66
CA LEU A 62 -0.07 -0.62 4.02
C LEU A 62 -1.30 -0.08 4.77
N GLY A 63 -2.53 -0.41 4.31
CA GLY A 63 -3.75 0.18 4.83
C GLY A 63 -4.82 -0.80 5.31
N CYS A 64 -4.72 -2.10 5.00
CA CYS A 64 -5.71 -3.10 5.38
C CYS A 64 -5.63 -3.43 6.88
N PRO A 65 -6.73 -3.22 7.68
CA PRO A 65 -6.73 -3.46 9.12
C PRO A 65 -7.20 -4.88 9.50
N SER A 66 -7.37 -5.78 8.55
CA SER A 66 -7.95 -7.10 8.79
C SER A 66 -7.08 -7.95 9.75
N LYS A 67 -7.71 -8.69 10.66
CA LYS A 67 -7.02 -9.59 11.61
C LYS A 67 -6.15 -10.63 10.90
N LYS A 68 -6.63 -11.18 9.77
CA LYS A 68 -5.87 -12.14 8.95
C LYS A 68 -4.60 -11.51 8.40
N VAL A 69 -4.70 -10.28 7.93
CA VAL A 69 -3.59 -9.50 7.37
C VAL A 69 -2.57 -9.18 8.46
N GLN A 70 -3.02 -8.70 9.63
CA GLN A 70 -2.14 -8.43 10.78
C GLN A 70 -1.43 -9.67 11.29
N LYS A 71 -2.12 -10.82 11.37
CA LYS A 71 -1.50 -12.11 11.77
C LYS A 71 -0.35 -12.50 10.84
N ASN A 72 -0.44 -12.14 9.58
CA ASN A 72 0.61 -12.38 8.58
C ASN A 72 1.60 -11.20 8.44
N LYS A 73 1.58 -10.25 9.37
CA LYS A 73 2.52 -9.12 9.48
C LYS A 73 2.58 -8.23 8.23
N PHE A 74 1.43 -7.91 7.62
CA PHE A 74 1.35 -6.91 6.55
C PHE A 74 0.09 -6.04 6.65
N GLY A 75 -0.13 -5.12 5.72
CA GLY A 75 -1.23 -4.14 5.77
C GLY A 75 -0.99 -3.01 6.77
N ALA A 76 -2.06 -2.53 7.42
CA ALA A 76 -2.00 -1.32 8.26
C ALA A 76 -1.09 -1.43 9.49
N CYS A 77 -0.81 -2.65 9.99
CA CYS A 77 0.13 -2.82 11.10
C CYS A 77 1.57 -2.41 10.75
N LEU A 78 1.92 -2.41 9.46
CA LEU A 78 3.24 -1.99 8.99
C LEU A 78 3.48 -0.47 9.12
N ILE A 79 2.44 0.34 9.29
CA ILE A 79 2.62 1.78 9.55
C ILE A 79 3.46 1.99 10.83
N LYS A 80 3.44 1.04 11.75
CA LYS A 80 4.23 1.06 13.01
C LYS A 80 5.73 0.78 12.78
N GLU A 81 6.11 0.32 11.59
CA GLU A 81 7.46 -0.13 11.27
C GLU A 81 8.00 0.58 10.00
N PRO A 82 8.16 1.91 10.06
CA PRO A 82 8.48 2.72 8.88
C PRO A 82 9.82 2.34 8.24
N ASP A 83 10.80 1.90 9.00
CA ASP A 83 12.10 1.49 8.47
C ASP A 83 11.99 0.18 7.68
N LEU A 84 11.27 -0.81 8.21
CA LEU A 84 10.99 -2.05 7.48
C LEU A 84 10.24 -1.79 6.18
N VAL A 85 9.24 -0.89 6.21
CA VAL A 85 8.48 -0.52 5.00
C VAL A 85 9.38 0.14 3.96
N ALA A 86 10.25 1.05 4.39
CA ALA A 86 11.21 1.70 3.50
C ALA A 86 12.18 0.69 2.86
N GLU A 87 12.70 -0.26 3.63
CA GLU A 87 13.54 -1.34 3.10
C GLU A 87 12.79 -2.24 2.10
N CYS A 88 11.52 -2.57 2.37
CA CYS A 88 10.66 -3.32 1.46
C CYS A 88 10.47 -2.56 0.15
N ILE A 89 10.08 -1.29 0.19
CA ILE A 89 9.86 -0.45 -0.98
C ILE A 89 11.16 -0.28 -1.78
N ASN A 90 12.27 -0.01 -1.13
CA ASN A 90 13.57 0.10 -1.80
C ASN A 90 13.91 -1.21 -2.54
N LYS A 91 13.67 -2.37 -1.92
CA LYS A 91 13.90 -3.66 -2.56
C LYS A 91 12.97 -3.87 -3.77
N MET A 92 11.70 -3.49 -3.67
CA MET A 92 10.73 -3.56 -4.77
C MET A 92 11.18 -2.70 -5.96
N VAL A 93 11.48 -1.43 -5.72
CA VAL A 93 11.93 -0.47 -6.75
C VAL A 93 13.19 -0.94 -7.49
N ASN A 94 14.11 -1.60 -6.78
CA ASN A 94 15.33 -2.15 -7.39
C ASN A 94 15.11 -3.52 -8.06
N SER A 95 13.89 -4.04 -8.09
CA SER A 95 13.60 -5.40 -8.59
C SER A 95 12.77 -5.42 -9.87
N CYS A 96 12.15 -4.31 -10.27
CA CYS A 96 11.36 -4.17 -11.50
C CYS A 96 11.49 -2.75 -12.05
N LYS A 97 11.04 -2.56 -13.30
CA LYS A 97 11.02 -1.25 -13.98
C LYS A 97 9.67 -0.56 -13.91
N ILE A 98 8.60 -1.33 -13.61
CA ILE A 98 7.26 -0.75 -13.43
C ILE A 98 7.21 0.08 -12.15
N PRO A 99 6.38 1.14 -12.10
CA PRO A 99 6.21 1.98 -10.91
C PRO A 99 5.85 1.18 -9.66
N VAL A 100 6.53 1.46 -8.55
CA VAL A 100 6.18 0.95 -7.21
C VAL A 100 5.46 2.04 -6.44
N THR A 101 4.23 1.78 -6.05
CA THR A 101 3.37 2.71 -5.32
C THR A 101 2.93 2.14 -3.98
N ALA A 102 2.41 2.97 -3.08
CA ALA A 102 1.96 2.53 -1.77
C ALA A 102 0.54 3.01 -1.47
N LYS A 103 -0.29 2.13 -0.88
CA LYS A 103 -1.60 2.52 -0.37
C LYS A 103 -1.63 2.39 1.14
N THR A 104 -1.79 3.52 1.84
CA THR A 104 -1.73 3.58 3.31
C THR A 104 -2.90 4.37 3.91
N ARG A 105 -2.91 4.52 5.22
CA ARG A 105 -3.84 5.34 6.00
C ARG A 105 -3.11 6.48 6.71
N ILE A 106 -3.89 7.46 7.20
CA ILE A 106 -3.33 8.64 7.89
C ILE A 106 -2.83 8.36 9.32
N GLY A 107 -2.98 7.14 9.81
CA GLY A 107 -2.55 6.74 11.15
C GLY A 107 -3.12 5.39 11.57
N PHE A 108 -2.93 5.03 12.83
CA PHE A 108 -3.39 3.77 13.41
C PHE A 108 -3.73 3.93 14.90
N ASP A 109 -4.73 3.23 15.36
CA ASP A 109 -5.19 3.20 16.77
C ASP A 109 -5.32 4.61 17.35
N GLN A 110 -4.48 5.00 18.31
CA GLN A 110 -4.45 6.35 18.90
C GLN A 110 -3.52 7.32 18.18
N THR A 111 -2.70 6.81 17.25
CA THR A 111 -1.75 7.62 16.48
C THR A 111 -2.42 8.19 15.24
N GLU A 112 -2.82 9.45 15.31
CA GLU A 112 -3.28 10.27 14.19
C GLU A 112 -2.57 11.62 14.31
N ASP A 113 -1.29 11.62 13.96
CA ASP A 113 -0.36 12.71 14.18
C ASP A 113 0.32 13.10 12.86
N PHE A 114 0.40 14.40 12.60
CA PHE A 114 0.95 14.93 11.35
C PHE A 114 2.44 14.63 11.21
N ASP A 115 3.23 14.85 12.25
CA ASP A 115 4.69 14.69 12.18
C ASP A 115 5.07 13.23 11.98
N TYR A 116 4.35 12.32 12.67
CA TYR A 116 4.50 10.89 12.45
C TYR A 116 4.18 10.50 11.00
N LEU A 117 3.01 10.93 10.50
CA LEU A 117 2.59 10.62 9.14
C LEU A 117 3.54 11.21 8.10
N ASN A 118 3.95 12.46 8.26
CA ASN A 118 4.88 13.13 7.36
C ASN A 118 6.25 12.44 7.34
N SER A 119 6.76 12.03 8.51
CA SER A 119 7.99 11.24 8.62
C SER A 119 7.87 9.90 7.91
N PHE A 120 6.76 9.17 8.12
CA PHE A 120 6.47 7.91 7.45
C PHE A 120 6.42 8.07 5.91
N ILE A 121 5.65 9.05 5.43
CA ILE A 121 5.52 9.37 3.99
C ILE A 121 6.89 9.73 3.39
N SER A 122 7.67 10.56 4.07
CA SER A 122 9.01 10.93 3.63
C SER A 122 9.95 9.72 3.51
N LYS A 123 9.92 8.81 4.50
CA LYS A 123 10.74 7.59 4.46
C LYS A 123 10.40 6.71 3.26
N ILE A 124 9.12 6.43 3.02
CA ILE A 124 8.70 5.57 1.91
C ILE A 124 8.92 6.23 0.54
N SER A 125 8.77 7.55 0.45
CA SER A 125 9.08 8.31 -0.76
C SER A 125 10.58 8.31 -1.08
N ASN A 126 11.43 8.49 -0.07
CA ASN A 126 12.89 8.40 -0.21
C ASN A 126 13.34 6.99 -0.60
N ALA A 127 12.61 5.96 -0.17
CA ALA A 127 12.85 4.57 -0.60
C ALA A 127 12.45 4.30 -2.06
N GLY A 128 11.70 5.22 -2.70
CA GLY A 128 11.41 5.19 -4.13
C GLY A 128 9.93 5.18 -4.51
N ALA A 129 8.99 5.08 -3.58
CA ALA A 129 7.56 5.21 -3.88
C ALA A 129 7.22 6.68 -4.18
N LYS A 130 6.93 7.01 -5.44
CA LYS A 130 6.63 8.39 -5.87
C LYS A 130 5.15 8.72 -5.88
N THR A 131 4.28 7.71 -5.84
CA THR A 131 2.82 7.84 -5.76
C THR A 131 2.33 7.14 -4.50
N ILE A 132 1.57 7.86 -3.68
CA ILE A 132 0.99 7.33 -2.44
C ILE A 132 -0.51 7.57 -2.42
N ILE A 133 -1.27 6.48 -2.35
CA ILE A 133 -2.73 6.53 -2.17
C ILE A 133 -3.00 6.60 -0.67
N LEU A 134 -3.48 7.76 -0.21
CA LEU A 134 -3.67 8.04 1.20
C LEU A 134 -5.14 8.01 1.58
N HIS A 135 -5.57 6.96 2.28
CA HIS A 135 -6.91 6.86 2.83
C HIS A 135 -7.05 7.82 4.01
N ALA A 136 -7.97 8.78 3.90
CA ALA A 136 -8.17 9.85 4.88
C ALA A 136 -8.81 9.41 6.21
N ARG A 137 -8.62 8.16 6.62
CA ARG A 137 -9.03 7.61 7.93
C ARG A 137 -7.86 6.84 8.53
N LYS A 138 -7.67 6.92 9.84
CA LYS A 138 -6.76 6.01 10.54
C LYS A 138 -7.28 4.57 10.55
N ALA A 139 -6.41 3.60 10.77
CA ALA A 139 -6.76 2.20 10.98
C ALA A 139 -6.96 1.91 12.47
N ILE A 140 -8.09 1.38 12.87
CA ILE A 140 -8.25 0.79 14.20
C ILE A 140 -7.94 -0.71 14.08
N LEU A 141 -6.80 -1.10 14.64
CA LEU A 141 -6.24 -2.45 14.48
C LEU A 141 -6.89 -3.48 15.41
N LYS A 142 -7.46 -3.02 16.54
CA LYS A 142 -8.17 -3.88 17.48
C LYS A 142 -9.59 -3.37 17.72
N GLY A 143 -10.55 -4.29 17.74
CA GLY A 143 -11.94 -3.98 18.10
C GLY A 143 -12.86 -3.65 16.93
N LEU A 144 -12.33 -3.34 15.74
CA LEU A 144 -13.14 -3.06 14.55
C LEU A 144 -12.86 -4.07 13.42
N THR A 145 -13.93 -4.41 12.69
CA THR A 145 -13.83 -5.14 11.42
C THR A 145 -13.28 -4.23 10.31
N PRO A 146 -12.80 -4.78 9.18
CA PRO A 146 -12.43 -3.98 8.02
C PRO A 146 -13.56 -3.07 7.51
N LYS A 147 -14.80 -3.56 7.52
CA LYS A 147 -15.98 -2.80 7.08
C LYS A 147 -16.29 -1.62 8.02
N GLU A 148 -16.16 -1.81 9.32
CA GLU A 148 -16.30 -0.74 10.31
C GLU A 148 -15.18 0.29 10.21
N ASN A 149 -13.95 -0.13 9.90
CA ASN A 149 -12.82 0.75 9.61
C ASN A 149 -13.00 1.67 8.40
N LEU A 150 -14.00 1.41 7.54
CA LEU A 150 -14.39 2.29 6.45
C LEU A 150 -15.41 3.36 6.85
N LYS A 151 -16.01 3.25 8.04
CA LYS A 151 -17.12 4.09 8.48
C LYS A 151 -16.85 4.82 9.79
N ILE A 152 -16.37 4.10 10.82
CA ILE A 152 -16.28 4.60 12.20
C ILE A 152 -15.16 5.62 12.38
N PRO A 153 -13.88 5.38 11.96
CA PRO A 153 -12.88 6.44 12.04
C PRO A 153 -13.28 7.62 11.15
N LYS A 154 -13.22 8.82 11.70
CA LYS A 154 -13.60 10.05 10.96
C LYS A 154 -12.67 10.28 9.77
N LEU A 155 -13.22 10.87 8.71
CA LEU A 155 -12.43 11.39 7.59
C LEU A 155 -11.66 12.63 8.04
N ASN A 156 -10.37 12.69 7.69
CA ASN A 156 -9.51 13.83 7.95
C ASN A 156 -8.81 14.26 6.64
N TYR A 157 -9.58 14.85 5.73
CA TYR A 157 -9.05 15.40 4.48
C TYR A 157 -8.03 16.52 4.70
N PRO A 158 -8.21 17.43 5.69
CA PRO A 158 -7.21 18.47 5.97
C PRO A 158 -5.81 17.91 6.15
N MET A 159 -5.65 16.79 6.89
CA MET A 159 -4.36 16.13 7.06
C MET A 159 -3.75 15.66 5.73
N VAL A 160 -4.57 15.12 4.82
CA VAL A 160 -4.10 14.69 3.49
C VAL A 160 -3.62 15.88 2.66
N TYR A 161 -4.36 16.99 2.69
CA TYR A 161 -3.97 18.22 2.00
C TYR A 161 -2.69 18.82 2.57
N GLU A 162 -2.53 18.78 3.89
CA GLU A 162 -1.32 19.24 4.56
C GLU A 162 -0.12 18.38 4.18
N ILE A 163 -0.24 17.05 4.19
CA ILE A 163 0.81 16.13 3.69
C ILE A 163 1.20 16.48 2.25
N LYS A 164 0.23 16.72 1.35
CA LYS A 164 0.54 17.13 -0.02
C LYS A 164 1.28 18.47 -0.10
N LYS A 165 0.89 19.43 0.75
CA LYS A 165 1.53 20.75 0.81
C LYS A 165 3.02 20.66 1.20
N TYR A 166 3.36 19.78 2.15
CA TYR A 166 4.74 19.55 2.60
C TYR A 166 5.55 18.67 1.62
N ASN A 167 4.88 17.79 0.88
CA ASN A 167 5.52 16.86 -0.06
C ASN A 167 5.16 17.20 -1.51
N LYS A 168 5.52 18.41 -1.98
CA LYS A 168 5.12 18.97 -3.28
C LYS A 168 5.46 18.08 -4.48
N ASN A 169 6.63 17.42 -4.44
CA ASN A 169 7.13 16.57 -5.52
C ASN A 169 6.59 15.14 -5.49
N LEU A 170 5.79 14.79 -4.47
CA LEU A 170 5.18 13.49 -4.32
C LEU A 170 3.75 13.51 -4.87
N GLU A 171 3.37 12.52 -5.64
CA GLU A 171 1.99 12.33 -6.02
C GLU A 171 1.21 11.73 -4.83
N ILE A 172 0.23 12.47 -4.33
CA ILE A 172 -0.69 12.01 -3.28
C ILE A 172 -2.08 11.89 -3.89
N ILE A 173 -2.59 10.66 -3.90
CA ILE A 173 -3.96 10.36 -4.33
C ILE A 173 -4.83 10.20 -3.10
N ILE A 174 -5.82 11.10 -2.95
CA ILE A 174 -6.76 11.02 -1.84
C ILE A 174 -7.73 9.84 -2.03
N ASN A 175 -8.05 9.15 -0.94
CA ASN A 175 -8.97 8.03 -0.93
C ASN A 175 -9.81 8.03 0.35
N GLY A 176 -10.96 7.39 0.31
CA GLY A 176 -11.89 7.24 1.45
C GLY A 176 -13.00 8.26 1.46
N GLY A 177 -14.24 7.80 1.32
CA GLY A 177 -15.44 8.64 1.37
C GLY A 177 -15.74 9.42 0.08
N ILE A 178 -15.05 9.11 -0.98
CA ILE A 178 -15.23 9.67 -2.33
C ILE A 178 -16.09 8.73 -3.15
#